data_3290393a4353f7164fc8c33e150d897e
#
_entry.id   3290393a4353f7164fc8c33e150d897e
#
_cell.length_a   1.000
_cell.length_b   1.000
_cell.length_c   1.000
_cell.angle_alpha   90.00
_cell.angle_beta   90.00
_cell.angle_gamma   90.00
#
_symmetry.space_group_name_H-M   'P 1'
#
loop_
_entity.id
_entity.type
_entity.pdbx_description
1 polymer ?
#
loop_
_entity_poly.entity_id
_entity_poly.type
_entity_poly.pdbx_seq_one_letter_code
_entity_poly.pdbx_strand_id
1 'polypeptide(L)'
;MAVVIDERCKWLAARYRKCGMISQRNRGGYTMTYVQHYDSPLGGILLAADEIGLTGLWFDGQKYFARDLPAERVERNTPALSDAKRWLDIYFAGREPDFMPPLHPIGSAFRRDVWDILLEIPYGQTTTYGEIARQLVAKRSLPRMSAQAVGGAVGHNEISIIIPCHRVVGTNGSLTGYAGGIDKKVKLLEWEHTDMTGFFIPKKGTAL
;
A
#
# COMPACT_ATOMS: atom_id res chain seq x y z
N MET A 1 8.24 -14.87 16.96
CA MET A 1 6.95 -14.42 17.49
C MET A 1 5.94 -14.48 16.37
N ALA A 2 4.84 -15.19 16.52
CA ALA A 2 3.75 -15.20 15.54
C ALA A 2 3.01 -13.86 15.67
N VAL A 3 2.84 -13.15 14.56
CA VAL A 3 2.03 -11.93 14.49
C VAL A 3 0.58 -12.35 14.79
N VAL A 4 0.05 -11.90 15.92
CA VAL A 4 -1.38 -12.07 16.24
C VAL A 4 -2.11 -11.10 15.33
N ILE A 5 -2.72 -11.61 14.27
CA ILE A 5 -3.53 -10.80 13.34
C ILE A 5 -4.81 -10.44 14.10
N ASP A 6 -4.97 -9.14 14.37
CA ASP A 6 -6.18 -8.60 15.00
C ASP A 6 -7.41 -8.90 14.12
N GLU A 7 -8.49 -9.36 14.74
CA GLU A 7 -9.78 -9.64 14.07
C GLU A 7 -10.32 -8.43 13.30
N ARG A 8 -9.97 -7.22 13.70
CA ARG A 8 -10.33 -5.96 13.05
C ARG A 8 -9.64 -5.81 11.69
N CYS A 9 -8.34 -6.16 11.60
CA CYS A 9 -7.60 -6.17 10.33
C CYS A 9 -8.15 -7.23 9.38
N LYS A 10 -8.52 -8.41 9.90
CA LYS A 10 -9.20 -9.46 9.11
C LYS A 10 -10.56 -9.00 8.58
N TRP A 11 -11.32 -8.25 9.38
CA TRP A 11 -12.62 -7.71 9.00
C TRP A 11 -12.49 -6.65 7.89
N LEU A 12 -11.53 -5.73 8.01
CA LEU A 12 -11.23 -4.70 7.00
C LEU A 12 -10.79 -5.36 5.67
N ALA A 13 -9.88 -6.32 5.74
CA ALA A 13 -9.41 -7.07 4.57
C ALA A 13 -10.53 -7.95 3.94
N ALA A 14 -11.42 -8.52 4.75
CA ALA A 14 -12.56 -9.30 4.26
C ALA A 14 -13.62 -8.41 3.57
N ARG A 15 -13.83 -7.20 4.06
CA ARG A 15 -14.74 -6.21 3.47
C ARG A 15 -14.19 -5.68 2.14
N TYR A 16 -12.87 -5.48 2.04
CA TYR A 16 -12.17 -5.17 0.80
C TYR A 16 -12.36 -6.28 -0.25
N ARG A 17 -12.16 -7.55 0.11
CA ARG A 17 -12.41 -8.70 -0.78
C ARG A 17 -13.84 -8.79 -1.29
N LYS A 18 -14.84 -8.44 -0.47
CA LYS A 18 -16.24 -8.38 -0.90
C LYS A 18 -16.54 -7.24 -1.87
N CYS A 19 -15.90 -6.08 -1.70
CA CYS A 19 -16.07 -4.94 -2.60
C CYS A 19 -15.37 -5.16 -3.95
N GLY A 20 -14.23 -5.89 -3.98
CA GLY A 20 -13.46 -6.18 -5.19
C GLY A 20 -14.04 -7.29 -6.09
N MET A 21 -15.12 -7.99 -5.67
CA MET A 21 -15.74 -9.04 -6.47
C MET A 21 -16.80 -8.56 -7.47
N ILE A 22 -17.00 -7.24 -7.63
CA ILE A 22 -17.82 -6.71 -8.71
C ILE A 22 -16.90 -6.41 -9.90
N SER A 23 -16.30 -7.46 -10.46
CA SER A 23 -15.74 -7.41 -11.81
C SER A 23 -16.88 -7.50 -12.82
N GLN A 24 -17.60 -6.42 -13.01
CA GLN A 24 -18.39 -6.26 -14.22
C GLN A 24 -17.44 -5.84 -15.34
N ARG A 25 -17.18 -6.75 -16.25
CA ARG A 25 -16.62 -6.45 -17.57
C ARG A 25 -17.54 -5.44 -18.26
N ASN A 26 -17.26 -4.16 -18.12
CA ASN A 26 -17.83 -3.18 -19.02
C ASN A 26 -17.21 -3.40 -20.40
N ARG A 27 -18.02 -3.80 -21.33
CA ARG A 27 -17.70 -3.89 -22.75
C ARG A 27 -17.48 -2.45 -23.24
N GLY A 28 -16.23 -2.06 -23.53
CA GLY A 28 -15.90 -0.94 -24.41
C GLY A 28 -16.11 0.49 -23.85
N GLY A 29 -16.17 0.70 -22.54
CA GLY A 29 -16.23 2.04 -21.93
C GLY A 29 -14.86 2.48 -21.47
N TYR A 30 -14.42 3.67 -21.87
CA TYR A 30 -13.25 4.33 -21.28
C TYR A 30 -13.52 4.60 -19.80
N THR A 31 -12.77 3.98 -18.91
CA THR A 31 -12.86 4.26 -17.48
C THR A 31 -12.20 5.63 -17.25
N MET A 32 -12.99 6.61 -16.84
CA MET A 32 -12.47 7.94 -16.52
C MET A 32 -11.61 7.88 -15.28
N THR A 33 -10.46 8.54 -15.34
CA THR A 33 -9.56 8.68 -14.20
C THR A 33 -9.72 10.08 -13.61
N TYR A 34 -9.96 10.11 -12.31
CA TYR A 34 -10.10 11.34 -11.52
C TYR A 34 -8.90 11.51 -10.62
N VAL A 35 -8.39 12.73 -10.51
CA VAL A 35 -7.22 13.02 -9.68
C VAL A 35 -7.49 14.18 -8.73
N GLN A 36 -6.77 14.15 -7.59
CA GLN A 36 -6.73 15.24 -6.62
C GLN A 36 -5.37 15.28 -5.92
N HIS A 37 -4.94 16.46 -5.54
CA HIS A 37 -3.80 16.65 -4.67
C HIS A 37 -4.20 16.69 -3.20
N TYR A 38 -3.27 16.24 -2.34
CA TYR A 38 -3.36 16.28 -0.89
C TYR A 38 -2.03 16.72 -0.30
N ASP A 39 -2.04 17.75 0.54
CA ASP A 39 -0.86 18.24 1.23
C ASP A 39 -0.70 17.50 2.56
N SER A 40 0.33 16.66 2.66
CA SER A 40 0.64 15.93 3.87
C SER A 40 1.83 16.51 4.62
N PRO A 41 2.00 16.22 5.93
CA PRO A 41 3.21 16.57 6.68
C PRO A 41 4.50 16.00 6.09
N LEU A 42 4.42 15.01 5.22
CA LEU A 42 5.56 14.35 4.55
C LEU A 42 5.74 14.79 3.09
N GLY A 43 5.03 15.83 2.66
CA GLY A 43 5.05 16.38 1.30
C GLY A 43 3.76 16.12 0.54
N GLY A 44 3.68 16.64 -0.69
CA GLY A 44 2.52 16.51 -1.55
C GLY A 44 2.25 15.05 -1.95
N ILE A 45 0.98 14.74 -2.11
CA ILE A 45 0.47 13.43 -2.53
C ILE A 45 -0.49 13.63 -3.69
N LEU A 46 -0.29 12.88 -4.77
CA LEU A 46 -1.26 12.73 -5.84
C LEU A 46 -2.16 11.53 -5.55
N LEU A 47 -3.46 11.74 -5.55
CA LEU A 47 -4.51 10.72 -5.46
C LEU A 47 -5.13 10.49 -6.83
N ALA A 48 -5.40 9.24 -7.17
CA ALA A 48 -6.15 8.88 -8.37
C ALA A 48 -7.24 7.85 -8.05
N ALA A 49 -8.38 7.97 -8.72
CA ALA A 49 -9.50 7.03 -8.59
C ALA A 49 -10.23 6.87 -9.93
N ASP A 50 -10.95 5.77 -10.05
CA ASP A 50 -11.96 5.54 -11.08
C ASP A 50 -13.36 5.41 -10.44
N GLU A 51 -14.33 4.89 -11.20
CA GLU A 51 -15.70 4.68 -10.72
C GLU A 51 -15.80 3.56 -9.67
N ILE A 52 -14.77 2.71 -9.54
CA ILE A 52 -14.74 1.55 -8.62
C ILE A 52 -14.11 1.96 -7.29
N GLY A 53 -12.99 2.72 -7.34
CA GLY A 53 -12.27 3.07 -6.13
C GLY A 53 -10.94 3.77 -6.39
N LEU A 54 -10.13 3.89 -5.35
CA LEU A 54 -8.80 4.48 -5.41
C LEU A 54 -7.86 3.56 -6.20
N THR A 55 -7.26 4.11 -7.26
CA THR A 55 -6.30 3.41 -8.13
C THR A 55 -4.86 3.80 -7.84
N GLY A 56 -4.64 4.95 -7.20
CA GLY A 56 -3.31 5.45 -6.91
C GLY A 56 -3.23 6.44 -5.76
N LEU A 57 -2.11 6.39 -5.05
CA LEU A 57 -1.68 7.33 -4.02
C LEU A 57 -0.15 7.36 -4.01
N TRP A 58 0.41 8.46 -4.48
CA TRP A 58 1.87 8.60 -4.62
C TRP A 58 2.35 9.87 -3.96
N PHE A 59 3.45 9.79 -3.21
CA PHE A 59 4.18 10.99 -2.82
C PHE A 59 4.83 11.66 -4.02
N ASP A 60 4.84 12.97 -4.06
CA ASP A 60 5.54 13.71 -5.10
C ASP A 60 7.01 13.29 -5.19
N GLY A 61 7.47 13.02 -6.41
CA GLY A 61 8.84 12.61 -6.69
C GLY A 61 9.22 11.19 -6.25
N GLN A 62 8.27 10.35 -5.79
CA GLN A 62 8.58 8.97 -5.46
C GLN A 62 8.99 8.15 -6.71
N LYS A 63 9.72 7.07 -6.50
CA LYS A 63 10.01 6.11 -7.57
C LYS A 63 8.71 5.50 -8.11
N TYR A 64 8.61 5.38 -9.43
CA TYR A 64 7.39 4.93 -10.14
C TYR A 64 6.17 5.84 -9.96
N PHE A 65 6.40 7.13 -9.64
CA PHE A 65 5.34 8.13 -9.48
C PHE A 65 4.38 8.12 -10.67
N ALA A 66 3.09 7.82 -10.40
CA ALA A 66 1.99 7.87 -11.37
C ALA A 66 2.32 7.20 -12.74
N ARG A 67 3.18 6.15 -12.74
CA ARG A 67 3.74 5.56 -13.96
C ARG A 67 2.68 5.05 -14.91
N ASP A 68 1.66 4.39 -14.38
CA ASP A 68 0.59 3.76 -15.15
C ASP A 68 -0.69 4.64 -15.15
N LEU A 69 -0.57 5.91 -14.70
CA LEU A 69 -1.69 6.86 -14.68
C LEU A 69 -2.01 7.31 -16.13
N PRO A 70 -3.28 7.20 -16.60
CA PRO A 70 -3.68 7.65 -17.91
C PRO A 70 -3.38 9.14 -18.15
N ALA A 71 -2.98 9.48 -19.39
CA ALA A 71 -2.77 10.88 -19.78
C ALA A 71 -4.08 11.67 -19.73
N GLU A 72 -5.17 11.05 -20.17
CA GLU A 72 -6.53 11.60 -20.06
C GLU A 72 -7.05 11.38 -18.64
N ARG A 73 -7.11 12.45 -17.86
CA ARG A 73 -7.59 12.47 -16.49
C ARG A 73 -8.26 13.79 -16.18
N VAL A 74 -9.18 13.78 -15.25
CA VAL A 74 -9.96 14.94 -14.85
C VAL A 74 -9.66 15.29 -13.40
N GLU A 75 -9.28 16.54 -13.14
CA GLU A 75 -9.18 17.03 -11.77
C GLU A 75 -10.58 17.30 -11.22
N ARG A 76 -11.11 16.31 -10.51
CA ARG A 76 -12.44 16.36 -9.92
C ARG A 76 -12.50 15.49 -8.67
N ASN A 77 -13.15 15.98 -7.64
CA ASN A 77 -13.40 15.19 -6.45
C ASN A 77 -14.46 14.10 -6.71
N THR A 78 -14.22 12.92 -6.16
CA THR A 78 -15.15 11.77 -6.18
C THR A 78 -15.36 11.25 -4.77
N PRO A 79 -16.38 10.42 -4.50
CA PRO A 79 -16.53 9.79 -3.18
C PRO A 79 -15.29 9.03 -2.72
N ALA A 80 -14.65 8.26 -3.63
CA ALA A 80 -13.44 7.51 -3.30
C ALA A 80 -12.25 8.42 -2.94
N LEU A 81 -12.07 9.55 -3.65
CA LEU A 81 -11.04 10.55 -3.34
C LEU A 81 -11.34 11.30 -2.05
N SER A 82 -12.61 11.62 -1.78
CA SER A 82 -13.03 12.24 -0.51
C SER A 82 -12.76 11.31 0.68
N ASP A 83 -13.10 10.04 0.55
CA ASP A 83 -12.84 9.03 1.59
C ASP A 83 -11.34 8.83 1.79
N ALA A 84 -10.54 8.80 0.72
CA ALA A 84 -9.08 8.71 0.83
C ALA A 84 -8.48 9.92 1.57
N LYS A 85 -8.93 11.15 1.27
CA LYS A 85 -8.49 12.35 2.00
C LYS A 85 -8.87 12.29 3.48
N ARG A 86 -10.12 11.93 3.80
CA ARG A 86 -10.58 11.77 5.19
C ARG A 86 -9.77 10.69 5.93
N TRP A 87 -9.42 9.59 5.25
CA TRP A 87 -8.57 8.56 5.80
C TRP A 87 -7.16 9.10 6.13
N LEU A 88 -6.58 9.87 5.20
CA LEU A 88 -5.28 10.51 5.39
C LEU A 88 -5.30 11.56 6.52
N ASP A 89 -6.38 12.34 6.65
CA ASP A 89 -6.53 13.31 7.74
C ASP A 89 -6.50 12.62 9.12
N ILE A 90 -7.18 11.47 9.26
CA ILE A 90 -7.16 10.68 10.50
C ILE A 90 -5.77 10.08 10.73
N TYR A 91 -5.15 9.52 9.69
CA TYR A 91 -3.83 8.94 9.74
C TYR A 91 -2.76 9.95 10.15
N PHE A 92 -2.71 11.10 9.48
CA PHE A 92 -1.77 12.18 9.81
C PHE A 92 -2.12 12.97 11.08
N ALA A 93 -3.27 12.74 11.68
CA ALA A 93 -3.56 13.14 13.06
C ALA A 93 -2.99 12.16 14.10
N GLY A 94 -2.18 11.16 13.71
CA GLY A 94 -1.57 10.17 14.61
C GLY A 94 -2.56 9.12 15.12
N ARG A 95 -3.65 8.87 14.40
CA ARG A 95 -4.67 7.88 14.78
C ARG A 95 -4.81 6.81 13.71
N GLU A 96 -5.07 5.59 14.14
CA GLU A 96 -5.44 4.52 13.21
C GLU A 96 -6.83 4.79 12.63
N PRO A 97 -6.99 4.90 11.29
CA PRO A 97 -8.31 5.04 10.68
C PRO A 97 -9.17 3.79 10.90
N ASP A 98 -10.43 3.99 11.24
CA ASP A 98 -11.40 2.93 11.55
C ASP A 98 -12.22 2.45 10.35
N PHE A 99 -11.92 2.97 9.16
CA PHE A 99 -12.54 2.58 7.91
C PHE A 99 -11.49 2.43 6.79
N MET A 100 -11.89 1.85 5.67
CA MET A 100 -11.08 1.71 4.47
C MET A 100 -11.83 2.38 3.30
N PRO A 101 -11.20 3.34 2.57
CA PRO A 101 -11.79 3.83 1.34
C PRO A 101 -11.92 2.71 0.32
N PRO A 102 -12.83 2.79 -0.66
CA PRO A 102 -12.90 1.81 -1.73
C PRO A 102 -11.58 1.81 -2.52
N LEU A 103 -10.94 0.64 -2.63
CA LEU A 103 -9.67 0.47 -3.35
C LEU A 103 -9.90 -0.30 -4.65
N HIS A 104 -9.22 0.14 -5.71
CA HIS A 104 -9.15 -0.57 -7.00
C HIS A 104 -7.69 -0.66 -7.49
N PRO A 105 -6.82 -1.45 -6.80
CA PRO A 105 -5.41 -1.55 -7.16
C PRO A 105 -5.25 -2.26 -8.51
N ILE A 106 -4.65 -1.56 -9.47
CA ILE A 106 -4.39 -2.06 -10.82
C ILE A 106 -3.03 -2.74 -10.85
N GLY A 107 -2.99 -4.03 -11.21
CA GLY A 107 -1.74 -4.79 -11.23
C GLY A 107 -1.94 -6.26 -11.61
N SER A 108 -0.82 -6.97 -11.78
CA SER A 108 -0.86 -8.42 -12.03
C SER A 108 -1.47 -9.19 -10.84
N ALA A 109 -1.99 -10.39 -11.09
CA ALA A 109 -2.51 -11.25 -10.03
C ALA A 109 -1.49 -11.48 -8.90
N PHE A 110 -0.19 -11.60 -9.25
CA PHE A 110 0.87 -11.73 -8.26
C PHE A 110 1.02 -10.47 -7.39
N ARG A 111 1.04 -9.27 -7.99
CA ARG A 111 1.12 -8.02 -7.24
C ARG A 111 -0.08 -7.84 -6.31
N ARG A 112 -1.29 -8.11 -6.81
CA ARG A 112 -2.51 -8.02 -6.00
C ARG A 112 -2.48 -8.95 -4.80
N ASP A 113 -2.02 -10.21 -4.95
CA ASP A 113 -1.88 -11.11 -3.80
C ASP A 113 -0.88 -10.62 -2.77
N VAL A 114 0.23 -9.99 -3.21
CA VAL A 114 1.18 -9.34 -2.28
C VAL A 114 0.49 -8.18 -1.55
N TRP A 115 -0.20 -7.30 -2.28
CA TRP A 115 -0.88 -6.13 -1.70
C TRP A 115 -2.02 -6.54 -0.75
N ASP A 116 -2.74 -7.64 -1.02
CA ASP A 116 -3.71 -8.22 -0.10
C ASP A 116 -3.05 -8.59 1.25
N ILE A 117 -1.86 -9.21 1.20
CA ILE A 117 -1.11 -9.53 2.42
C ILE A 117 -0.63 -8.26 3.13
N LEU A 118 -0.22 -7.21 2.39
CA LEU A 118 0.16 -5.94 3.01
C LEU A 118 -0.99 -5.33 3.81
N LEU A 119 -2.22 -5.39 3.30
CA LEU A 119 -3.42 -4.88 3.99
C LEU A 119 -3.73 -5.61 5.31
N GLU A 120 -3.18 -6.80 5.50
CA GLU A 120 -3.33 -7.58 6.74
C GLU A 120 -2.31 -7.21 7.82
N ILE A 121 -1.31 -6.34 7.51
CA ILE A 121 -0.30 -5.90 8.50
C ILE A 121 -0.93 -4.82 9.40
N PRO A 122 -1.03 -5.04 10.72
CA PRO A 122 -1.64 -4.08 11.63
C PRO A 122 -0.88 -2.75 11.69
N TYR A 123 -1.58 -1.69 12.07
CA TYR A 123 -1.01 -0.37 12.37
C TYR A 123 0.07 -0.50 13.45
N GLY A 124 1.22 0.15 13.26
CA GLY A 124 2.36 0.10 14.18
C GLY A 124 3.13 -1.22 14.20
N GLN A 125 2.78 -2.19 13.35
CA GLN A 125 3.49 -3.46 13.24
C GLN A 125 4.23 -3.59 11.91
N THR A 126 5.22 -4.48 11.89
CA THR A 126 6.01 -4.76 10.69
C THR A 126 6.03 -6.23 10.36
N THR A 127 6.29 -6.54 9.09
CA THR A 127 6.57 -7.90 8.62
C THR A 127 7.82 -7.90 7.74
N THR A 128 8.29 -9.07 7.34
CA THR A 128 9.45 -9.19 6.47
C THR A 128 9.08 -9.68 5.08
N TYR A 129 9.92 -9.36 4.08
CA TYR A 129 9.77 -9.91 2.72
C TYR A 129 9.74 -11.45 2.70
N GLY A 130 10.50 -12.08 3.60
CA GLY A 130 10.52 -13.54 3.75
C GLY A 130 9.22 -14.11 4.31
N GLU A 131 8.58 -13.39 5.26
CA GLU A 131 7.28 -13.78 5.80
C GLU A 131 6.19 -13.72 4.75
N ILE A 132 6.12 -12.61 3.99
CA ILE A 132 5.19 -12.48 2.87
C ILE A 132 5.41 -13.60 1.84
N ALA A 133 6.68 -13.93 1.52
CA ALA A 133 6.99 -15.03 0.62
C ALA A 133 6.44 -16.38 1.12
N ARG A 134 6.55 -16.67 2.44
CA ARG A 134 5.97 -17.88 3.05
C ARG A 134 4.45 -17.92 2.95
N GLN A 135 3.77 -16.80 3.21
CA GLN A 135 2.31 -16.68 3.10
C GLN A 135 1.84 -16.89 1.65
N LEU A 136 2.56 -16.36 0.65
CA LEU A 136 2.26 -16.59 -0.76
C LEU A 136 2.43 -18.05 -1.18
N VAL A 137 3.47 -18.74 -0.67
CA VAL A 137 3.68 -20.17 -0.89
C VAL A 137 2.45 -20.95 -0.41
N ALA A 138 1.98 -20.68 0.81
CA ALA A 138 0.79 -21.31 1.36
C ALA A 138 -0.49 -20.96 0.57
N LYS A 139 -0.70 -19.67 0.26
CA LYS A 139 -1.89 -19.17 -0.46
C LYS A 139 -2.02 -19.75 -1.87
N ARG A 140 -0.90 -19.93 -2.58
CA ARG A 140 -0.87 -20.36 -3.99
C ARG A 140 -0.41 -21.81 -4.18
N SER A 141 -0.15 -22.55 -3.12
CA SER A 141 0.40 -23.92 -3.16
C SER A 141 1.66 -24.03 -4.04
N LEU A 142 2.57 -23.04 -3.91
CA LEU A 142 3.81 -22.99 -4.68
C LEU A 142 4.92 -23.76 -3.96
N PRO A 143 5.90 -24.35 -4.68
CA PRO A 143 7.02 -25.02 -4.06
C PRO A 143 7.96 -24.06 -3.33
N ARG A 144 8.07 -22.81 -3.80
CA ARG A 144 8.90 -21.75 -3.20
C ARG A 144 8.53 -20.37 -3.74
N MET A 145 8.90 -19.33 -3.01
CA MET A 145 8.81 -17.92 -3.43
C MET A 145 10.06 -17.16 -2.95
N SER A 146 10.64 -16.33 -3.82
CA SER A 146 11.79 -15.52 -3.43
C SER A 146 11.36 -14.20 -2.78
N ALA A 147 12.07 -13.80 -1.73
CA ALA A 147 11.89 -12.49 -1.09
C ALA A 147 12.16 -11.33 -2.06
N GLN A 148 13.04 -11.52 -3.06
CA GLN A 148 13.31 -10.53 -4.10
C GLN A 148 12.09 -10.30 -5.00
N ALA A 149 11.39 -11.36 -5.43
CA ALA A 149 10.16 -11.23 -6.22
C ALA A 149 9.06 -10.50 -5.43
N VAL A 150 8.93 -10.82 -4.14
CA VAL A 150 8.04 -10.10 -3.21
C VAL A 150 8.45 -8.63 -3.11
N GLY A 151 9.74 -8.34 -2.93
CA GLY A 151 10.27 -6.97 -2.88
C GLY A 151 9.92 -6.16 -4.12
N GLY A 152 10.01 -6.77 -5.31
CA GLY A 152 9.57 -6.15 -6.56
C GLY A 152 8.08 -5.78 -6.55
N ALA A 153 7.20 -6.68 -6.05
CA ALA A 153 5.76 -6.41 -5.97
C ALA A 153 5.43 -5.35 -4.91
N VAL A 154 6.10 -5.38 -3.75
CA VAL A 154 5.99 -4.38 -2.67
C VAL A 154 6.41 -3.01 -3.18
N GLY A 155 7.52 -2.91 -3.93
CA GLY A 155 8.03 -1.65 -4.47
C GLY A 155 7.18 -1.05 -5.59
N HIS A 156 6.32 -1.84 -6.22
CA HIS A 156 5.36 -1.38 -7.23
C HIS A 156 3.95 -1.18 -6.66
N ASN A 157 3.85 -0.91 -5.37
CA ASN A 157 2.60 -0.52 -4.76
C ASN A 157 2.17 0.87 -5.25
N GLU A 158 1.05 0.93 -5.95
CA GLU A 158 0.49 2.18 -6.49
C GLU A 158 -0.30 2.99 -5.47
N ILE A 159 -0.68 2.39 -4.33
CA ILE A 159 -1.48 3.05 -3.29
C ILE A 159 -0.67 3.10 -1.99
N SER A 160 0.33 3.98 -1.96
CA SER A 160 1.20 4.17 -0.79
C SER A 160 0.40 4.49 0.48
N ILE A 161 0.94 4.22 1.65
CA ILE A 161 0.36 4.43 2.98
C ILE A 161 -0.85 3.52 3.24
N ILE A 162 -1.93 3.64 2.49
CA ILE A 162 -3.18 2.86 2.69
C ILE A 162 -2.90 1.37 2.47
N ILE A 163 -2.18 0.99 1.39
CA ILE A 163 -1.56 -0.32 1.28
C ILE A 163 -0.15 -0.20 1.89
N PRO A 164 0.09 -0.71 3.10
CA PRO A 164 1.19 -0.28 3.95
C PRO A 164 2.52 -0.94 3.60
N CYS A 165 3.05 -0.70 2.40
CA CYS A 165 4.34 -1.25 1.98
C CYS A 165 5.53 -0.72 2.82
N HIS A 166 5.38 0.42 3.53
CA HIS A 166 6.35 0.92 4.49
C HIS A 166 6.51 0.00 5.72
N ARG A 167 5.53 -0.83 6.05
CA ARG A 167 5.60 -1.82 7.16
C ARG A 167 6.41 -3.07 6.82
N VAL A 168 6.96 -3.19 5.59
CA VAL A 168 7.78 -4.34 5.20
C VAL A 168 9.25 -4.02 5.37
N VAL A 169 9.97 -4.85 6.16
CA VAL A 169 11.37 -4.64 6.52
C VAL A 169 12.22 -5.85 6.14
N GLY A 170 13.55 -5.71 6.14
CA GLY A 170 14.46 -6.84 5.99
C GLY A 170 14.42 -7.76 7.21
N THR A 171 14.75 -9.04 7.03
CA THR A 171 14.73 -10.06 8.12
C THR A 171 15.64 -9.71 9.30
N ASN A 172 16.68 -8.92 9.06
CA ASN A 172 17.61 -8.44 10.08
C ASN A 172 17.28 -7.06 10.65
N GLY A 173 16.08 -6.52 10.37
CA GLY A 173 15.66 -5.17 10.77
C GLY A 173 16.10 -4.05 9.82
N SER A 174 16.66 -4.39 8.66
CA SER A 174 17.09 -3.38 7.69
C SER A 174 15.89 -2.66 7.06
N LEU A 175 15.91 -1.32 7.10
CA LEU A 175 14.92 -0.44 6.47
C LEU A 175 15.32 -0.20 5.02
N THR A 176 14.85 -1.07 4.12
CA THR A 176 15.10 -0.99 2.68
C THR A 176 13.80 -0.95 1.91
N GLY A 177 13.87 -0.57 0.64
CA GLY A 177 12.83 -0.86 -0.32
C GLY A 177 11.53 -0.09 -0.13
N TYR A 178 11.57 1.23 -0.11
CA TYR A 178 10.36 2.05 -0.13
C TYR A 178 10.38 3.04 -1.31
N ALA A 179 9.34 3.03 -2.15
CA ALA A 179 9.26 3.89 -3.34
C ALA A 179 9.26 5.37 -2.99
N GLY A 180 8.69 5.76 -1.87
CA GLY A 180 8.70 7.13 -1.34
C GLY A 180 10.03 7.59 -0.73
N GLY A 181 11.04 6.70 -0.67
CA GLY A 181 12.33 6.97 -0.03
C GLY A 181 12.38 6.54 1.43
N ILE A 182 13.58 6.19 1.89
CA ILE A 182 13.79 5.62 3.23
C ILE A 182 13.41 6.62 4.33
N ASP A 183 13.66 7.91 4.14
CA ASP A 183 13.31 8.93 5.12
C ASP A 183 11.80 8.97 5.40
N LYS A 184 10.97 8.87 4.34
CA LYS A 184 9.51 8.78 4.51
C LYS A 184 9.09 7.47 5.16
N LYS A 185 9.74 6.34 4.83
CA LYS A 185 9.48 5.05 5.47
C LYS A 185 9.71 5.12 6.98
N VAL A 186 10.86 5.67 7.41
CA VAL A 186 11.17 5.88 8.84
C VAL A 186 10.09 6.72 9.50
N LYS A 187 9.79 7.88 8.92
CA LYS A 187 8.77 8.80 9.47
C LYS A 187 7.37 8.15 9.56
N LEU A 188 6.97 7.34 8.58
CA LEU A 188 5.68 6.64 8.63
C LEU A 188 5.66 5.59 9.75
N LEU A 189 6.74 4.82 9.94
CA LEU A 189 6.85 3.86 11.04
C LEU A 189 6.81 4.55 12.40
N GLU A 190 7.55 5.66 12.56
CA GLU A 190 7.52 6.49 13.77
C GLU A 190 6.13 7.10 14.00
N TRP A 191 5.46 7.55 12.94
CA TRP A 191 4.10 8.09 12.99
C TRP A 191 3.09 7.07 13.51
N GLU A 192 3.30 5.82 13.15
CA GLU A 192 2.51 4.68 13.61
C GLU A 192 2.93 4.14 14.99
N HIS A 193 3.84 4.83 15.68
CA HIS A 193 4.38 4.40 16.98
C HIS A 193 5.00 2.98 16.95
N THR A 194 5.55 2.59 15.79
CA THR A 194 6.26 1.31 15.67
C THR A 194 7.49 1.31 16.60
N ASP A 195 7.72 0.19 17.30
CA ASP A 195 8.98 0.01 18.03
C ASP A 195 10.15 -0.05 17.05
N MET A 196 10.95 1.02 17.02
CA MET A 196 12.09 1.16 16.12
C MET A 196 13.36 0.44 16.62
N THR A 197 13.29 -0.25 17.77
CA THR A 197 14.43 -0.97 18.35
C THR A 197 14.91 -2.07 17.39
N GLY A 198 16.20 -2.04 17.06
CA GLY A 198 16.80 -3.02 16.14
C GLY A 198 16.62 -2.73 14.66
N PHE A 199 15.93 -1.65 14.28
CA PHE A 199 15.89 -1.21 12.89
C PHE A 199 17.08 -0.31 12.55
N PHE A 200 17.57 -0.42 11.33
CA PHE A 200 18.68 0.39 10.84
C PHE A 200 18.59 0.66 9.34
N ILE A 201 19.15 1.77 8.90
CA ILE A 201 19.30 2.11 7.49
C ILE A 201 20.65 1.53 7.00
N PRO A 202 20.67 0.61 6.04
CA PRO A 202 21.92 0.01 5.56
C PRO A 202 22.78 1.04 4.84
N LYS A 203 24.09 1.06 5.12
CA LYS A 203 25.08 1.97 4.47
C LYS A 203 25.35 1.60 3.00
N LYS A 204 25.12 0.35 2.63
CA LYS A 204 25.27 -0.18 1.27
C LYS A 204 24.11 -1.14 1.03
N GLY A 205 23.49 -1.09 -0.12
CA GLY A 205 22.40 -1.99 -0.50
C GLY A 205 21.41 -1.30 -1.40
N THR A 206 20.75 -2.05 -2.23
CA THR A 206 19.69 -1.59 -3.09
C THR A 206 18.51 -1.12 -2.24
N ALA A 207 18.52 0.17 -1.87
CA ALA A 207 17.24 0.84 -1.89
C ALA A 207 16.67 0.59 -3.30
N LEU A 208 15.45 0.15 -3.43
CA LEU A 208 14.79 -0.05 -4.71
C LEU A 208 15.01 1.12 -5.64
#